data_b6c8085777a565c84bb7477dc18a107c
#
_entry.id   b6c8085777a565c84bb7477dc18a107c
#
_cell.length_a   1.000
_cell.length_b   1.000
_cell.length_c   1.000
_cell.angle_alpha   90.00
_cell.angle_beta   90.00
_cell.angle_gamma   90.00
#
_symmetry.space_group_name_H-M   'P 1'
#
loop_
_entity.id
_entity.type
_entity.pdbx_description
1 polymer ?
#
loop_
_entity_poly.entity_id
_entity_poly.type
_entity_poly.pdbx_seq_one_letter_code
_entity_poly.pdbx_strand_id
1 'polypeptide(L)'
;MPLYRKLSDGSIEQPTETEAIAHYNHRIVSIEEVQEQVDVYDIEVPHTHNFALASGVFVHNSAKQGRDRHFQAILPLRGKILNVERARLDKMLASEQIRNVITALGTGVGDQLTIEKLRYGRVVLMTDADVDGAHIRTLLLTFFYRHMPFLIERGNLFIAQPPLYRVIAGKERHYLFSDEERDALVAKLGEKYKTIVTNRYKGLGEMDPEELWETTMNPATRTMLQVNVEDAMRADETFNMLMGDEVAPRRRFIEAHAKNANLDV
;
A
#
# COMPACT_ATOMS: atom_id res chain seq x y z
N MET A 1 -14.96 18.41 -1.80
CA MET A 1 -14.23 19.66 -1.47
C MET A 1 -14.92 20.76 -2.22
N PRO A 2 -15.35 21.85 -1.60
CA PRO A 2 -16.00 22.94 -2.32
C PRO A 2 -14.99 23.57 -3.28
N LEU A 3 -15.36 23.67 -4.53
CA LEU A 3 -14.62 24.42 -5.54
C LEU A 3 -14.86 25.89 -5.31
N TYR A 4 -13.79 26.67 -5.32
CA TYR A 4 -13.87 28.13 -5.16
C TYR A 4 -13.71 28.78 -6.53
N ARG A 5 -14.63 29.66 -6.89
CA ARG A 5 -14.53 30.52 -8.05
C ARG A 5 -14.24 31.94 -7.58
N LYS A 6 -13.16 32.52 -8.05
CA LYS A 6 -12.87 33.94 -7.79
C LYS A 6 -13.64 34.78 -8.81
N LEU A 7 -14.55 35.58 -8.33
CA LEU A 7 -15.33 36.52 -9.16
C LEU A 7 -14.50 37.78 -9.51
N SER A 8 -14.94 38.51 -10.51
CA SER A 8 -14.28 39.73 -10.99
C SER A 8 -14.16 40.85 -9.95
N ASP A 9 -14.98 40.79 -8.90
CA ASP A 9 -14.95 41.73 -7.74
C ASP A 9 -14.00 41.27 -6.63
N GLY A 10 -13.32 40.12 -6.80
CA GLY A 10 -12.41 39.53 -5.82
C GLY A 10 -13.07 38.65 -4.77
N SER A 11 -14.40 38.53 -4.78
CA SER A 11 -15.13 37.60 -3.90
C SER A 11 -14.94 36.15 -4.33
N ILE A 12 -15.17 35.23 -3.38
CA ILE A 12 -15.05 33.76 -3.60
C ILE A 12 -16.46 33.17 -3.52
N GLU A 13 -16.90 32.56 -4.62
CA GLU A 13 -18.15 31.83 -4.70
C GLU A 13 -17.87 30.36 -4.65
N GLN A 14 -18.66 29.60 -3.87
CA GLN A 14 -18.66 28.13 -3.86
C GLN A 14 -19.72 27.64 -4.86
N PRO A 15 -19.32 27.09 -6.01
CA PRO A 15 -20.28 26.48 -6.92
C PRO A 15 -20.91 25.24 -6.25
N THR A 16 -22.14 24.96 -6.60
CA THR A 16 -22.82 23.72 -6.22
C THR A 16 -22.07 22.51 -6.79
N GLU A 17 -22.18 21.37 -6.15
CA GLU A 17 -21.51 20.12 -6.59
C GLU A 17 -21.87 19.76 -8.04
N THR A 18 -23.11 20.05 -8.45
CA THR A 18 -23.62 19.83 -9.80
C THR A 18 -22.98 20.78 -10.83
N GLU A 19 -22.77 22.05 -10.49
CA GLU A 19 -22.08 23.01 -11.35
C GLU A 19 -20.59 22.69 -11.48
N ALA A 20 -19.97 22.21 -10.41
CA ALA A 20 -18.59 21.76 -10.42
C ALA A 20 -18.37 20.58 -11.40
N ILE A 21 -19.31 19.63 -11.47
CA ILE A 21 -19.23 18.49 -12.38
C ILE A 21 -19.56 18.89 -13.83
N ALA A 22 -20.53 19.78 -14.04
CA ALA A 22 -21.03 20.14 -15.38
C ALA A 22 -20.08 21.04 -16.17
N HIS A 23 -19.23 21.84 -15.51
CA HIS A 23 -18.36 22.83 -16.17
C HIS A 23 -16.87 22.43 -16.21
N TYR A 24 -16.52 21.25 -15.72
CA TYR A 24 -15.13 20.78 -15.72
C TYR A 24 -14.71 20.18 -17.06
N ASN A 25 -14.45 21.04 -18.02
CA ASN A 25 -13.81 20.64 -19.28
C ASN A 25 -12.35 21.11 -19.26
N HIS A 26 -11.49 20.31 -18.64
CA HIS A 26 -10.04 20.60 -18.58
C HIS A 26 -9.42 20.35 -19.96
N ARG A 27 -9.08 21.44 -20.63
CA ARG A 27 -8.23 21.39 -21.82
C ARG A 27 -6.79 21.54 -21.39
N ILE A 28 -5.95 20.57 -21.73
CA ILE A 28 -4.51 20.68 -21.54
C ILE A 28 -4.03 21.81 -22.47
N VAL A 29 -3.44 22.85 -21.87
CA VAL A 29 -2.95 24.06 -22.57
C VAL A 29 -1.47 23.92 -22.87
N SER A 30 -0.69 23.34 -21.96
CA SER A 30 0.73 23.06 -22.13
C SER A 30 1.13 21.85 -21.28
N ILE A 31 2.16 21.16 -21.70
CA ILE A 31 2.84 20.12 -20.94
C ILE A 31 4.31 20.54 -20.91
N GLU A 32 4.82 20.71 -19.68
CA GLU A 32 6.22 21.02 -19.44
C GLU A 32 6.84 19.89 -18.64
N GLU A 33 8.00 19.43 -19.08
CA GLU A 33 8.76 18.43 -18.36
C GLU A 33 9.46 19.08 -17.18
N VAL A 34 9.19 18.55 -15.97
CA VAL A 34 9.86 18.99 -14.75
C VAL A 34 11.19 18.28 -14.64
N GLN A 35 12.29 19.03 -14.73
CA GLN A 35 13.66 18.49 -14.65
C GLN A 35 14.12 18.20 -13.22
N GLU A 36 13.41 18.72 -12.21
CA GLU A 36 13.72 18.50 -10.81
C GLU A 36 13.03 17.24 -10.30
N GLN A 37 13.76 16.39 -9.59
CA GLN A 37 13.18 15.30 -8.83
C GLN A 37 12.55 15.88 -7.56
N VAL A 38 11.22 15.89 -7.52
CA VAL A 38 10.45 16.29 -6.34
C VAL A 38 9.74 15.07 -5.76
N ASP A 39 9.60 15.03 -4.44
CA ASP A 39 8.82 13.99 -3.79
C ASP A 39 7.36 14.10 -4.21
N VAL A 40 6.78 12.96 -4.59
CA VAL A 40 5.35 12.85 -4.95
C VAL A 40 4.63 11.99 -3.93
N TYR A 41 3.38 12.34 -3.65
CA TYR A 41 2.58 11.71 -2.61
C TYR A 41 1.24 11.25 -3.18
N ASP A 42 0.83 10.04 -2.81
CA ASP A 42 -0.52 9.55 -3.07
C ASP A 42 -1.39 9.82 -1.83
N ILE A 43 -2.36 10.72 -1.98
CA ILE A 43 -3.19 11.21 -0.89
C ILE A 43 -4.56 10.55 -0.93
N GLU A 44 -5.03 10.07 0.22
CA GLU A 44 -6.43 9.65 0.35
C GLU A 44 -7.26 10.76 1.00
N VAL A 45 -8.37 11.13 0.33
CA VAL A 45 -9.39 12.00 0.90
C VAL A 45 -10.59 11.16 1.33
N PRO A 46 -10.99 11.19 2.61
CA PRO A 46 -12.14 10.44 3.11
C PRO A 46 -13.41 10.78 2.32
N HIS A 47 -14.23 9.77 2.11
CA HIS A 47 -15.54 9.81 1.45
C HIS A 47 -15.50 10.05 -0.06
N THR A 48 -14.72 11.00 -0.56
CA THR A 48 -14.66 11.30 -2.00
C THR A 48 -13.57 10.52 -2.73
N HIS A 49 -12.48 10.16 -2.02
CA HIS A 49 -11.29 9.51 -2.58
C HIS A 49 -10.61 10.29 -3.71
N ASN A 50 -10.97 11.56 -3.85
CA ASN A 50 -10.43 12.50 -4.83
C ASN A 50 -9.83 13.70 -4.11
N PHE A 51 -8.84 14.31 -4.68
CA PHE A 51 -8.30 15.59 -4.24
C PHE A 51 -7.96 16.45 -5.46
N ALA A 52 -7.97 17.77 -5.26
CA ALA A 52 -7.60 18.71 -6.29
C ALA A 52 -6.17 19.19 -6.04
N LEU A 53 -5.34 19.14 -7.06
CA LEU A 53 -4.05 19.82 -7.06
C LEU A 53 -4.25 21.34 -7.11
N ALA A 54 -3.22 22.09 -6.75
CA ALA A 54 -3.24 23.55 -6.88
C ALA A 54 -3.52 24.04 -8.31
N SER A 55 -3.22 23.21 -9.31
CA SER A 55 -3.56 23.41 -10.73
C SER A 55 -5.06 23.29 -11.04
N GLY A 56 -5.89 22.84 -10.09
CA GLY A 56 -7.31 22.55 -10.32
C GLY A 56 -7.61 21.19 -10.90
N VAL A 57 -6.62 20.33 -11.08
CA VAL A 57 -6.81 18.95 -11.56
C VAL A 57 -7.21 18.05 -10.40
N PHE A 58 -8.25 17.23 -10.61
CA PHE A 58 -8.64 16.20 -9.66
C PHE A 58 -7.82 14.93 -9.87
N VAL A 59 -7.31 14.37 -8.80
CA VAL A 59 -6.59 13.08 -8.78
C VAL A 59 -7.28 12.12 -7.84
N HIS A 60 -7.11 10.84 -8.12
CA HIS A 60 -7.71 9.75 -7.37
C HIS A 60 -6.60 8.81 -6.89
N ASN A 61 -6.81 8.11 -5.77
CA ASN A 61 -5.87 7.13 -5.25
C ASN A 61 -5.53 6.07 -6.30
N SER A 62 -4.23 5.88 -6.59
CA SER A 62 -3.73 5.04 -7.68
C SER A 62 -4.22 3.59 -7.59
N ALA A 63 -4.25 2.99 -6.39
CA ALA A 63 -4.73 1.62 -6.21
C ALA A 63 -6.23 1.48 -6.50
N LYS A 64 -7.05 2.46 -6.10
CA LYS A 64 -8.49 2.47 -6.41
C LYS A 64 -8.77 2.68 -7.88
N GLN A 65 -7.94 3.46 -8.55
CA GLN A 65 -8.06 3.72 -9.98
C GLN A 65 -7.56 2.52 -10.81
N GLY A 66 -6.43 1.94 -10.42
CA GLY A 66 -5.79 0.84 -11.15
C GLY A 66 -6.46 -0.53 -10.97
N ARG A 67 -7.29 -0.74 -9.93
CA ARG A 67 -7.94 -2.04 -9.68
C ARG A 67 -8.90 -2.48 -10.78
N ASP A 68 -9.03 -3.78 -10.98
CA ASP A 68 -10.17 -4.33 -11.69
C ASP A 68 -11.40 -4.39 -10.76
N ARG A 69 -12.43 -3.60 -11.08
CA ARG A 69 -13.64 -3.46 -10.28
C ARG A 69 -14.50 -4.71 -10.22
N HIS A 70 -14.33 -5.65 -11.14
CA HIS A 70 -15.14 -6.87 -11.20
C HIS A 70 -14.78 -7.85 -10.08
N PHE A 71 -13.51 -7.87 -9.64
CA PHE A 71 -13.05 -8.86 -8.67
C PHE A 71 -12.10 -8.33 -7.60
N GLN A 72 -11.73 -7.03 -7.62
CA GLN A 72 -10.84 -6.41 -6.64
C GLN A 72 -11.55 -5.33 -5.84
N ALA A 73 -11.34 -5.33 -4.52
CA ALA A 73 -11.70 -4.25 -3.62
C ALA A 73 -10.42 -3.70 -2.96
N ILE A 74 -10.38 -2.41 -2.73
CA ILE A 74 -9.28 -1.73 -2.01
C ILE A 74 -9.84 -1.16 -0.71
N LEU A 75 -9.22 -1.53 0.40
CA LEU A 75 -9.45 -0.94 1.71
C LEU A 75 -8.19 -0.17 2.11
N PRO A 76 -8.18 1.15 1.99
CA PRO A 76 -7.04 1.94 2.43
C PRO A 76 -7.01 2.01 3.95
N LEU A 77 -5.81 1.88 4.51
CA LEU A 77 -5.53 2.03 5.93
C LEU A 77 -4.62 3.24 6.12
N ARG A 78 -4.85 4.00 7.20
CA ARG A 78 -4.12 5.23 7.48
C ARG A 78 -2.99 4.98 8.47
N GLY A 79 -1.79 4.85 7.95
CA GLY A 79 -0.59 4.71 8.78
C GLY A 79 -0.62 3.45 9.66
N LYS A 80 0.06 3.51 10.79
CA LYS A 80 0.22 2.39 11.73
C LYS A 80 -1.09 2.09 12.43
N ILE A 81 -1.58 0.86 12.31
CA ILE A 81 -2.75 0.39 13.05
C ILE A 81 -2.40 0.10 14.51
N LEU A 82 -3.42 -0.10 15.34
CA LEU A 82 -3.23 -0.49 16.73
C LEU A 82 -2.47 -1.82 16.85
N ASN A 83 -1.46 -1.86 17.72
CA ASN A 83 -0.80 -3.12 18.08
C ASN A 83 -1.72 -3.95 18.98
N VAL A 84 -2.32 -4.99 18.41
CA VAL A 84 -3.29 -5.85 19.11
C VAL A 84 -2.67 -6.81 20.10
N GLU A 85 -1.35 -7.04 20.05
CA GLU A 85 -0.64 -7.85 21.05
C GLU A 85 -0.67 -7.20 22.43
N ARG A 86 -0.72 -5.87 22.47
CA ARG A 86 -0.76 -5.07 23.70
C ARG A 86 -2.15 -4.57 24.07
N ALA A 87 -3.04 -4.55 23.11
CA ALA A 87 -4.34 -3.95 23.29
C ALA A 87 -5.36 -4.96 23.83
N ARG A 88 -6.17 -4.55 24.78
CA ARG A 88 -7.35 -5.32 25.20
C ARG A 88 -8.39 -5.34 24.05
N LEU A 89 -9.24 -6.34 24.06
CA LEU A 89 -10.26 -6.57 23.02
C LEU A 89 -11.19 -5.35 22.84
N ASP A 90 -11.61 -4.72 23.95
CA ASP A 90 -12.45 -3.53 23.91
C ASP A 90 -11.78 -2.37 23.16
N LYS A 91 -10.48 -2.13 23.43
CA LYS A 91 -9.69 -1.10 22.75
C LYS A 91 -9.46 -1.45 21.27
N MET A 92 -9.22 -2.72 20.98
CA MET A 92 -9.08 -3.19 19.60
C MET A 92 -10.36 -2.94 18.80
N LEU A 93 -11.53 -3.28 19.34
CA LEU A 93 -12.82 -3.06 18.69
C LEU A 93 -13.24 -1.57 18.65
N ALA A 94 -12.64 -0.72 19.48
CA ALA A 94 -12.80 0.73 19.39
C ALA A 94 -11.98 1.35 18.23
N SER A 95 -10.96 0.66 17.73
CA SER A 95 -10.15 1.14 16.59
C SER A 95 -10.95 1.11 15.29
N GLU A 96 -11.13 2.27 14.68
CA GLU A 96 -11.86 2.41 13.42
C GLU A 96 -11.24 1.56 12.30
N GLN A 97 -9.93 1.58 12.16
CA GLN A 97 -9.24 0.84 11.10
C GLN A 97 -9.42 -0.66 11.25
N ILE A 98 -9.33 -1.20 12.45
CA ILE A 98 -9.56 -2.62 12.72
C ILE A 98 -11.03 -2.99 12.46
N ARG A 99 -11.98 -2.17 12.91
CA ARG A 99 -13.41 -2.39 12.58
C ARG A 99 -13.65 -2.40 11.09
N ASN A 100 -13.02 -1.49 10.35
CA ASN A 100 -13.15 -1.44 8.89
C ASN A 100 -12.62 -2.72 8.23
N VAL A 101 -11.49 -3.27 8.69
CA VAL A 101 -10.97 -4.57 8.21
C VAL A 101 -11.97 -5.70 8.51
N ILE A 102 -12.45 -5.80 9.76
CA ILE A 102 -13.42 -6.84 10.17
C ILE A 102 -14.70 -6.73 9.34
N THR A 103 -15.23 -5.52 9.18
CA THR A 103 -16.45 -5.26 8.42
C THR A 103 -16.26 -5.57 6.93
N ALA A 104 -15.14 -5.20 6.35
CA ALA A 104 -14.83 -5.47 4.95
C ALA A 104 -14.77 -6.98 4.67
N LEU A 105 -14.11 -7.75 5.54
CA LEU A 105 -14.01 -9.21 5.42
C LEU A 105 -15.34 -9.90 5.67
N GLY A 106 -16.18 -9.37 6.55
CA GLY A 106 -17.56 -9.85 6.80
C GLY A 106 -17.66 -11.02 7.77
N THR A 107 -16.54 -11.52 8.31
CA THR A 107 -16.51 -12.74 9.15
C THR A 107 -16.81 -12.49 10.63
N GLY A 108 -16.70 -11.25 11.11
CA GLY A 108 -16.65 -10.98 12.55
C GLY A 108 -15.31 -11.42 13.17
N VAL A 109 -15.24 -11.36 14.50
CA VAL A 109 -14.07 -11.81 15.31
C VAL A 109 -14.54 -12.38 16.64
N GLY A 110 -13.70 -13.15 17.34
CA GLY A 110 -14.01 -13.75 18.64
C GLY A 110 -15.26 -14.63 18.57
N ASP A 111 -16.17 -14.46 19.53
CA ASP A 111 -17.42 -15.27 19.62
C ASP A 111 -18.39 -15.07 18.44
N GLN A 112 -18.22 -14.00 17.67
CA GLN A 112 -19.05 -13.70 16.49
C GLN A 112 -18.42 -14.16 15.18
N LEU A 113 -17.29 -14.86 15.25
CA LEU A 113 -16.59 -15.33 14.07
C LEU A 113 -17.44 -16.35 13.29
N THR A 114 -17.71 -16.02 12.03
CA THR A 114 -18.41 -16.89 11.07
C THR A 114 -17.61 -16.94 9.78
N ILE A 115 -16.81 -17.96 9.63
CA ILE A 115 -15.82 -18.07 8.53
C ILE A 115 -16.50 -18.17 7.16
N GLU A 116 -17.69 -18.77 7.10
CA GLU A 116 -18.50 -18.94 5.88
C GLU A 116 -18.96 -17.59 5.28
N LYS A 117 -18.92 -16.52 6.08
CA LYS A 117 -19.24 -15.16 5.63
C LYS A 117 -18.07 -14.42 5.00
N LEU A 118 -16.90 -15.07 4.87
CA LEU A 118 -15.75 -14.47 4.24
C LEU A 118 -16.08 -14.05 2.80
N ARG A 119 -15.91 -12.76 2.51
CA ARG A 119 -16.27 -12.17 1.21
C ARG A 119 -15.19 -12.31 0.14
N TYR A 120 -13.96 -12.54 0.54
CA TYR A 120 -12.79 -12.50 -0.36
C TYR A 120 -11.99 -13.79 -0.28
N GLY A 121 -11.73 -14.40 -1.43
CA GLY A 121 -10.88 -15.58 -1.54
C GLY A 121 -9.39 -15.29 -1.31
N ARG A 122 -8.98 -14.02 -1.48
CA ARG A 122 -7.62 -13.56 -1.21
C ARG A 122 -7.65 -12.21 -0.53
N VAL A 123 -6.90 -12.10 0.57
CA VAL A 123 -6.64 -10.86 1.31
C VAL A 123 -5.18 -10.52 1.10
N VAL A 124 -4.89 -9.40 0.48
CA VAL A 124 -3.53 -9.01 0.07
C VAL A 124 -3.10 -7.76 0.84
N LEU A 125 -2.04 -7.87 1.60
CA LEU A 125 -1.41 -6.75 2.28
C LEU A 125 -0.51 -6.01 1.28
N MET A 126 -0.81 -4.75 1.03
CA MET A 126 -0.02 -3.85 0.19
C MET A 126 0.54 -2.74 1.06
N THR A 127 1.85 -2.72 1.23
CA THR A 127 2.58 -1.71 1.99
C THR A 127 3.79 -1.25 1.19
N ASP A 128 4.27 -0.05 1.49
CA ASP A 128 5.50 0.46 0.91
C ASP A 128 6.70 -0.44 1.26
N ALA A 129 7.75 -0.36 0.47
CA ALA A 129 8.96 -1.16 0.66
C ALA A 129 9.90 -0.60 1.74
N ASP A 130 9.51 0.47 2.42
CA ASP A 130 10.27 1.14 3.47
C ASP A 130 10.09 0.51 4.87
N VAL A 131 10.79 1.06 5.87
CA VAL A 131 10.74 0.60 7.27
C VAL A 131 9.37 0.81 7.91
N ASP A 132 8.64 1.86 7.54
CA ASP A 132 7.29 2.12 8.05
C ASP A 132 6.27 1.15 7.45
N GLY A 133 6.36 0.86 6.15
CA GLY A 133 5.56 -0.17 5.50
C GLY A 133 5.82 -1.56 6.07
N ALA A 134 7.07 -1.91 6.39
CA ALA A 134 7.42 -3.15 7.07
C ALA A 134 6.79 -3.23 8.47
N HIS A 135 6.78 -2.12 9.21
CA HIS A 135 6.12 -2.06 10.53
C HIS A 135 4.60 -2.20 10.41
N ILE A 136 3.96 -1.50 9.47
CA ILE A 136 2.52 -1.62 9.22
C ILE A 136 2.16 -3.07 8.87
N ARG A 137 2.93 -3.70 7.99
CA ARG A 137 2.77 -5.11 7.63
C ARG A 137 2.86 -6.03 8.85
N THR A 138 3.83 -5.80 9.73
CA THR A 138 3.97 -6.60 10.97
C THR A 138 2.78 -6.43 11.90
N LEU A 139 2.24 -5.21 12.06
CA LEU A 139 1.04 -4.96 12.85
C LEU A 139 -0.19 -5.67 12.27
N LEU A 140 -0.36 -5.65 10.95
CA LEU A 140 -1.44 -6.36 10.26
C LEU A 140 -1.29 -7.88 10.41
N LEU A 141 -0.09 -8.42 10.25
CA LEU A 141 0.18 -9.85 10.46
C LEU A 141 -0.13 -10.27 11.90
N THR A 142 0.23 -9.44 12.91
CA THR A 142 -0.12 -9.67 14.30
C THR A 142 -1.63 -9.75 14.48
N PHE A 143 -2.39 -8.82 13.89
CA PHE A 143 -3.84 -8.83 13.93
C PHE A 143 -4.43 -10.10 13.31
N PHE A 144 -4.01 -10.47 12.11
CA PHE A 144 -4.52 -11.67 11.45
C PHE A 144 -4.15 -12.96 12.17
N TYR A 145 -2.93 -13.04 12.68
CA TYR A 145 -2.48 -14.20 13.44
C TYR A 145 -3.27 -14.39 14.75
N ARG A 146 -3.53 -13.31 15.49
CA ARG A 146 -4.22 -13.36 16.79
C ARG A 146 -5.74 -13.50 16.68
N HIS A 147 -6.35 -12.87 15.70
CA HIS A 147 -7.82 -12.71 15.65
C HIS A 147 -8.50 -13.36 14.43
N MET A 148 -7.74 -13.71 13.41
CA MET A 148 -8.24 -14.35 12.18
C MET A 148 -7.26 -15.41 11.66
N PRO A 149 -6.78 -16.35 12.49
CA PRO A 149 -5.77 -17.36 12.07
C PRO A 149 -6.25 -18.22 10.91
N PHE A 150 -7.55 -18.44 10.79
CA PHE A 150 -8.17 -19.18 9.69
C PHE A 150 -7.81 -18.63 8.30
N LEU A 151 -7.53 -17.32 8.15
CA LEU A 151 -7.10 -16.75 6.87
C LEU A 151 -5.71 -17.23 6.46
N ILE A 152 -4.85 -17.49 7.44
CA ILE A 152 -3.51 -18.03 7.23
C ILE A 152 -3.62 -19.54 6.97
N GLU A 153 -4.34 -20.27 7.81
CA GLU A 153 -4.54 -21.71 7.73
C GLU A 153 -5.19 -22.15 6.41
N ARG A 154 -6.14 -21.36 5.89
CA ARG A 154 -6.78 -21.59 4.60
C ARG A 154 -6.00 -21.08 3.39
N GLY A 155 -4.86 -20.43 3.62
CA GLY A 155 -4.03 -19.84 2.56
C GLY A 155 -4.68 -18.66 1.86
N ASN A 156 -5.52 -17.89 2.56
CA ASN A 156 -6.22 -16.72 2.00
C ASN A 156 -5.44 -15.41 2.19
N LEU A 157 -4.38 -15.38 3.04
CA LEU A 157 -3.61 -14.19 3.34
C LEU A 157 -2.32 -14.12 2.52
N PHE A 158 -2.09 -12.98 1.88
CA PHE A 158 -0.94 -12.73 1.01
C PHE A 158 -0.30 -11.38 1.30
N ILE A 159 0.98 -11.24 0.94
CA ILE A 159 1.73 -9.99 0.93
C ILE A 159 2.07 -9.70 -0.53
N ALA A 160 1.70 -8.52 -1.02
CA ALA A 160 2.11 -8.06 -2.34
C ALA A 160 3.61 -7.80 -2.37
N GLN A 161 4.23 -8.10 -3.50
CA GLN A 161 5.64 -7.86 -3.77
C GLN A 161 5.74 -6.88 -4.94
N PRO A 162 5.64 -5.56 -4.69
CA PRO A 162 5.87 -4.56 -5.74
C PRO A 162 7.35 -4.57 -6.16
N PRO A 163 7.68 -4.14 -7.39
CA PRO A 163 9.07 -3.99 -7.81
C PRO A 163 9.76 -2.87 -7.03
N LEU A 164 11.07 -3.02 -6.85
CA LEU A 164 11.93 -1.99 -6.27
C LEU A 164 12.46 -1.00 -7.30
N TYR A 165 12.58 -1.43 -8.56
CA TYR A 165 13.18 -0.63 -9.63
C TYR A 165 12.36 -0.66 -10.91
N ARG A 166 12.38 0.47 -11.60
CA ARG A 166 11.99 0.60 -13.01
C ARG A 166 13.21 0.98 -13.81
N VAL A 167 13.52 0.20 -14.85
CA VAL A 167 14.59 0.49 -15.80
C VAL A 167 13.99 0.74 -17.18
N ILE A 168 14.31 1.87 -17.77
CA ILE A 168 13.86 2.27 -19.11
C ILE A 168 15.07 2.37 -20.01
N ALA A 169 15.04 1.65 -21.14
CA ALA A 169 16.05 1.69 -22.18
C ALA A 169 15.39 1.83 -23.54
N GLY A 170 15.43 3.03 -24.12
CA GLY A 170 14.69 3.36 -25.33
C GLY A 170 13.18 3.25 -25.13
N LYS A 171 12.55 2.25 -25.74
CA LYS A 171 11.10 1.96 -25.57
C LYS A 171 10.83 0.78 -24.63
N GLU A 172 11.87 0.08 -24.19
CA GLU A 172 11.73 -1.06 -23.29
C GLU A 172 11.61 -0.57 -21.86
N ARG A 173 10.64 -1.12 -21.11
CA ARG A 173 10.41 -0.85 -19.68
C ARG A 173 10.50 -2.18 -18.94
N HIS A 174 11.31 -2.22 -17.88
CA HIS A 174 11.54 -3.40 -17.06
C HIS A 174 11.32 -3.06 -15.59
N TYR A 175 10.67 -3.98 -14.86
CA TYR A 175 10.45 -3.89 -13.43
C TYR A 175 11.26 -4.98 -12.73
N LEU A 176 11.99 -4.60 -11.69
CA LEU A 176 12.97 -5.48 -11.03
C LEU A 176 12.80 -5.45 -9.52
N PHE A 177 13.11 -6.55 -8.90
CA PHE A 177 12.77 -6.80 -7.49
C PHE A 177 14.01 -6.82 -6.58
N SER A 178 15.23 -6.75 -7.14
CA SER A 178 16.46 -6.70 -6.35
C SER A 178 17.53 -5.83 -7.02
N ASP A 179 18.57 -5.47 -6.23
CA ASP A 179 19.73 -4.75 -6.72
C ASP A 179 20.50 -5.57 -7.76
N GLU A 180 20.63 -6.88 -7.51
CA GLU A 180 21.34 -7.82 -8.39
C GLU A 180 20.68 -7.93 -9.74
N GLU A 181 19.32 -8.01 -9.79
CA GLU A 181 18.55 -8.03 -11.02
C GLU A 181 18.75 -6.73 -11.80
N ARG A 182 18.71 -5.58 -11.11
CA ARG A 182 18.95 -4.27 -11.70
C ARG A 182 20.33 -4.19 -12.34
N ASP A 183 21.36 -4.54 -11.59
CA ASP A 183 22.74 -4.41 -12.05
C ASP A 183 23.04 -5.33 -13.23
N ALA A 184 22.55 -6.56 -13.18
CA ALA A 184 22.66 -7.51 -14.29
C ALA A 184 21.93 -7.03 -15.56
N LEU A 185 20.72 -6.46 -15.40
CA LEU A 185 19.97 -5.94 -16.54
C LEU A 185 20.62 -4.68 -17.12
N VAL A 186 21.05 -3.74 -16.28
CA VAL A 186 21.71 -2.50 -16.73
C VAL A 186 23.00 -2.81 -17.48
N ALA A 187 23.82 -3.76 -17.01
CA ALA A 187 25.02 -4.20 -17.72
C ALA A 187 24.67 -4.76 -19.12
N LYS A 188 23.68 -5.64 -19.20
CA LYS A 188 23.22 -6.22 -20.48
C LYS A 188 22.64 -5.19 -21.45
N LEU A 189 21.85 -4.23 -20.94
CA LEU A 189 21.26 -3.18 -21.78
C LEU A 189 22.28 -2.13 -22.22
N GLY A 190 23.35 -1.90 -21.43
CA GLY A 190 24.43 -0.98 -21.75
C GLY A 190 25.18 -1.32 -23.03
N GLU A 191 25.18 -2.59 -23.44
CA GLU A 191 25.74 -3.02 -24.72
C GLU A 191 24.89 -2.54 -25.92
N LYS A 192 23.58 -2.36 -25.73
CA LYS A 192 22.61 -2.04 -26.79
C LYS A 192 22.16 -0.58 -26.77
N TYR A 193 22.01 0.02 -25.59
CA TYR A 193 21.44 1.35 -25.41
C TYR A 193 22.45 2.33 -24.82
N LYS A 194 22.54 3.53 -25.41
CA LYS A 194 23.42 4.61 -24.91
C LYS A 194 22.89 5.30 -23.66
N THR A 195 21.56 5.29 -23.52
CA THR A 195 20.88 5.94 -22.39
C THR A 195 19.97 4.93 -21.71
N ILE A 196 20.19 4.71 -20.41
CA ILE A 196 19.38 3.87 -19.55
C ILE A 196 18.99 4.71 -18.34
N VAL A 197 17.70 4.78 -18.05
CA VAL A 197 17.17 5.48 -16.89
C VAL A 197 16.72 4.44 -15.87
N THR A 198 17.25 4.55 -14.66
CA THR A 198 16.90 3.66 -13.54
C THR A 198 16.26 4.49 -12.45
N ASN A 199 15.02 4.15 -12.10
CA ASN A 199 14.27 4.75 -11.01
C ASN A 199 14.08 3.71 -9.91
N ARG A 200 14.35 4.07 -8.65
CA ARG A 200 14.02 3.27 -7.47
C ARG A 200 12.69 3.77 -6.92
N TYR A 201 11.75 2.87 -6.69
CA TYR A 201 10.50 3.18 -5.99
C TYR A 201 10.75 3.20 -4.47
N LYS A 202 10.36 4.29 -3.81
CA LYS A 202 10.36 4.41 -2.35
C LYS A 202 9.04 3.92 -1.76
N GLY A 203 7.95 4.01 -2.53
CA GLY A 203 6.64 3.57 -2.11
C GLY A 203 5.66 3.38 -3.28
N LEU A 204 4.51 2.78 -2.98
CA LEU A 204 3.43 2.53 -3.95
C LEU A 204 2.82 3.82 -4.51
N GLY A 205 2.91 4.93 -3.76
CA GLY A 205 2.42 6.25 -4.17
C GLY A 205 3.19 6.88 -5.33
N GLU A 206 4.39 6.36 -5.65
CA GLU A 206 5.19 6.81 -6.81
C GLU A 206 4.77 6.12 -8.12
N MET A 207 3.94 5.08 -8.03
CA MET A 207 3.42 4.36 -9.19
C MET A 207 2.14 5.00 -9.67
N ASP A 208 2.05 5.22 -10.98
CA ASP A 208 0.76 5.55 -11.60
C ASP A 208 -0.19 4.33 -11.58
N PRO A 209 -1.51 4.52 -11.82
CA PRO A 209 -2.47 3.43 -11.74
C PRO A 209 -2.17 2.27 -12.69
N GLU A 210 -1.62 2.54 -13.86
CA GLU A 210 -1.27 1.54 -14.87
C GLU A 210 -0.05 0.73 -14.42
N GLU A 211 1.00 1.39 -13.93
CA GLU A 211 2.18 0.73 -13.36
C GLU A 211 1.81 -0.15 -12.15
N LEU A 212 0.99 0.36 -11.25
CA LEU A 212 0.53 -0.38 -10.08
C LEU A 212 -0.32 -1.60 -10.48
N TRP A 213 -1.15 -1.45 -11.52
CA TRP A 213 -1.87 -2.59 -12.10
C TRP A 213 -0.90 -3.62 -12.66
N GLU A 214 -0.04 -3.23 -13.59
CA GLU A 214 0.86 -4.14 -14.31
C GLU A 214 1.79 -4.92 -13.38
N THR A 215 2.29 -4.27 -12.32
CA THR A 215 3.34 -4.85 -11.47
C THR A 215 2.81 -5.55 -10.23
N THR A 216 1.71 -5.05 -9.64
CA THR A 216 1.31 -5.43 -8.28
C THR A 216 -0.11 -5.97 -8.17
N MET A 217 -1.03 -5.54 -9.05
CA MET A 217 -2.45 -5.86 -8.89
C MET A 217 -2.98 -6.86 -9.93
N ASN A 218 -2.40 -6.91 -11.12
CA ASN A 218 -2.84 -7.79 -12.21
C ASN A 218 -2.56 -9.26 -11.86
N PRO A 219 -3.57 -10.13 -11.82
CA PRO A 219 -3.41 -11.55 -11.50
C PRO A 219 -2.42 -12.31 -12.39
N ALA A 220 -2.20 -11.84 -13.63
CA ALA A 220 -1.31 -12.50 -14.58
C ALA A 220 0.18 -12.18 -14.36
N THR A 221 0.50 -11.03 -13.77
CA THR A 221 1.88 -10.52 -13.68
C THR A 221 2.36 -10.25 -12.25
N ARG A 222 1.43 -10.04 -11.30
CA ARG A 222 1.77 -9.74 -9.92
C ARG A 222 2.51 -10.87 -9.22
N THR A 223 3.44 -10.50 -8.37
CA THR A 223 4.10 -11.40 -7.43
C THR A 223 3.53 -11.21 -6.03
N MET A 224 3.20 -12.32 -5.37
CA MET A 224 2.67 -12.32 -4.00
C MET A 224 3.33 -13.43 -3.19
N LEU A 225 3.61 -13.12 -1.92
CA LEU A 225 4.03 -14.10 -0.94
C LEU A 225 2.80 -14.57 -0.15
N GLN A 226 2.51 -15.87 -0.17
CA GLN A 226 1.47 -16.46 0.67
C GLN A 226 1.97 -16.53 2.11
N VAL A 227 1.15 -16.05 3.05
CA VAL A 227 1.46 -16.13 4.48
C VAL A 227 1.10 -17.53 4.96
N ASN A 228 2.06 -18.22 5.56
CA ASN A 228 1.88 -19.50 6.21
C ASN A 228 2.52 -19.51 7.60
N VAL A 229 2.14 -20.48 8.43
CA VAL A 229 2.74 -20.72 9.74
C VAL A 229 3.14 -22.19 9.77
N GLU A 230 4.44 -22.44 9.69
CA GLU A 230 5.01 -23.79 9.74
C GLU A 230 5.06 -24.33 11.17
N ASP A 231 5.31 -23.47 12.14
CA ASP A 231 5.40 -23.75 13.56
C ASP A 231 4.61 -22.71 14.37
N ALA A 232 3.44 -23.09 14.86
CA ALA A 232 2.55 -22.19 15.59
C ALA A 232 3.14 -21.74 16.93
N MET A 233 3.87 -22.60 17.63
CA MET A 233 4.49 -22.26 18.92
C MET A 233 5.60 -21.23 18.71
N ARG A 234 6.46 -21.42 17.72
CA ARG A 234 7.52 -20.47 17.37
C ARG A 234 6.97 -19.16 16.86
N ALA A 235 5.88 -19.16 16.11
CA ALA A 235 5.21 -17.96 15.66
C ALA A 235 4.63 -17.18 16.84
N ASP A 236 3.97 -17.85 17.79
CA ASP A 236 3.44 -17.26 19.00
C ASP A 236 4.53 -16.58 19.84
N GLU A 237 5.62 -17.28 20.12
CA GLU A 237 6.78 -16.74 20.82
C GLU A 237 7.37 -15.53 20.11
N THR A 238 7.46 -15.57 18.77
CA THR A 238 8.00 -14.47 17.96
C THR A 238 7.11 -13.23 18.04
N PHE A 239 5.80 -13.37 17.89
CA PHE A 239 4.87 -12.24 18.01
C PHE A 239 4.87 -11.68 19.42
N ASN A 240 4.85 -12.51 20.45
CA ASN A 240 4.91 -12.08 21.86
C ASN A 240 6.21 -11.31 22.13
N MET A 241 7.34 -11.83 21.68
CA MET A 241 8.66 -11.20 21.88
C MET A 241 8.77 -9.85 21.14
N LEU A 242 8.38 -9.80 19.85
CA LEU A 242 8.58 -8.62 19.03
C LEU A 242 7.50 -7.55 19.27
N MET A 243 6.26 -7.95 19.50
CA MET A 243 5.10 -7.05 19.55
C MET A 243 4.54 -6.89 20.97
N GLY A 244 4.92 -7.75 21.92
CA GLY A 244 4.49 -7.72 23.32
C GLY A 244 5.05 -6.55 24.12
N ASP A 245 4.71 -6.48 25.42
CA ASP A 245 5.09 -5.38 26.31
C ASP A 245 6.55 -5.45 26.79
N GLU A 246 7.12 -6.65 26.84
CA GLU A 246 8.48 -6.87 27.33
C GLU A 246 9.54 -6.30 26.38
N VAL A 247 10.30 -5.32 26.85
CA VAL A 247 11.33 -4.64 26.06
C VAL A 247 12.62 -5.46 26.00
N ALA A 248 13.02 -6.10 27.10
CA ALA A 248 14.31 -6.77 27.20
C ALA A 248 14.48 -7.97 26.24
N PRO A 249 13.49 -8.86 26.03
CA PRO A 249 13.58 -9.92 25.02
C PRO A 249 13.72 -9.36 23.60
N ARG A 250 12.91 -8.36 23.25
CA ARG A 250 12.95 -7.69 21.93
C ARG A 250 14.29 -7.05 21.65
N ARG A 251 14.86 -6.33 22.64
CA ARG A 251 16.19 -5.71 22.53
C ARG A 251 17.27 -6.76 22.26
N ARG A 252 17.29 -7.85 23.01
CA ARG A 252 18.25 -8.95 22.83
C ARG A 252 18.13 -9.58 21.45
N PHE A 253 16.90 -9.77 20.95
CA PHE A 253 16.67 -10.29 19.61
C PHE A 253 17.25 -9.36 18.55
N ILE A 254 16.97 -8.05 18.65
CA ILE A 254 17.48 -7.04 17.70
C ILE A 254 19.01 -7.03 17.72
N GLU A 255 19.63 -6.99 18.90
CA GLU A 255 21.10 -6.99 19.04
C GLU A 255 21.73 -8.25 18.44
N ALA A 256 21.11 -9.43 18.64
CA ALA A 256 21.61 -10.69 18.12
C ALA A 256 21.49 -10.80 16.57
N HIS A 257 20.49 -10.15 15.97
CA HIS A 257 20.17 -10.27 14.54
C HIS A 257 20.51 -9.01 13.72
N ALA A 258 21.05 -7.97 14.35
CA ALA A 258 21.33 -6.69 13.70
C ALA A 258 22.23 -6.81 12.46
N LYS A 259 23.16 -7.75 12.47
CA LYS A 259 24.06 -8.00 11.33
C LYS A 259 23.36 -8.59 10.10
N ASN A 260 22.20 -9.21 10.30
CA ASN A 260 21.42 -9.84 9.24
C ASN A 260 20.27 -8.92 8.74
N ALA A 261 20.14 -7.74 9.35
CA ALA A 261 19.13 -6.78 8.96
C ALA A 261 19.49 -6.12 7.64
N ASN A 262 18.60 -6.22 6.66
CA ASN A 262 18.69 -5.45 5.43
C ASN A 262 18.06 -4.09 5.71
N LEU A 263 18.89 -3.09 5.99
CA LEU A 263 18.44 -1.74 6.30
C LEU A 263 18.48 -0.91 5.02
N ASP A 264 17.35 -0.32 4.71
CA ASP A 264 17.24 0.70 3.68
C ASP A 264 17.62 2.05 4.32
N VAL A 265 18.91 2.43 4.24
CA VAL A 265 19.49 3.67 4.75
C VAL A 265 20.04 4.51 3.61
#